data_4750ee27f3bfde04165929f6476059f3
#
_entry.id   4750ee27f3bfde04165929f6476059f3
#
_cell.length_a   1.000
_cell.length_b   1.000
_cell.length_c   1.000
_cell.angle_alpha   90.00
_cell.angle_beta   90.00
_cell.angle_gamma   90.00
#
_symmetry.space_group_name_H-M   'P 1'
#
loop_
_entity.id
_entity.type
_entity.pdbx_description
1 polymer ?
#
loop_
_entity_poly.entity_id
_entity_poly.type
_entity_poly.pdbx_seq_one_letter_code
_entity_poly.pdbx_strand_id
1 'polypeptide(L)'
;MLNTENIQSLIDSGEGYNVEFKVRVPSKVRELTEEICAFANADGGYVLVGVDDNGQVVDTNLENDKRSAIQGSISEISPTLHCELYSVNIGDKTIWVIDVPSGKDKPYIFSGSIYVREGANSQKLRTAEEMRSFFQECNKIFFEIGRAHV
;
A
#
# COMPACT_ATOMS: atom_id res chain seq x y z
N MET A 1 4.97 -12.29 5.09
CA MET A 1 6.03 -11.84 4.18
C MET A 1 6.02 -12.69 2.91
N LEU A 2 6.08 -12.06 1.75
CA LEU A 2 6.14 -12.77 0.47
C LEU A 2 7.52 -13.39 0.27
N ASN A 3 7.55 -14.53 -0.42
CA ASN A 3 8.78 -15.22 -0.77
C ASN A 3 8.74 -15.63 -2.26
N THR A 4 9.80 -16.26 -2.74
CA THR A 4 9.92 -16.68 -4.14
C THR A 4 8.79 -17.61 -4.57
N GLU A 5 8.26 -18.44 -3.66
CA GLU A 5 7.21 -19.41 -3.99
C GLU A 5 5.84 -18.76 -4.17
N ASN A 6 5.49 -17.80 -3.33
CA ASN A 6 4.15 -17.22 -3.34
C ASN A 6 4.04 -15.91 -4.13
N ILE A 7 5.16 -15.24 -4.42
CA ILE A 7 5.12 -13.96 -5.10
C ILE A 7 4.67 -14.09 -6.56
N GLN A 8 5.02 -15.19 -7.22
CA GLN A 8 4.62 -15.39 -8.62
C GLN A 8 3.10 -15.52 -8.74
N SER A 9 2.45 -16.22 -7.81
CA SER A 9 1.00 -16.31 -7.77
C SER A 9 0.35 -14.94 -7.62
N LEU A 10 0.94 -14.09 -6.78
CA LEU A 10 0.44 -12.75 -6.57
C LEU A 10 0.57 -11.89 -7.84
N ILE A 11 1.71 -11.99 -8.54
CA ILE A 11 1.94 -11.28 -9.80
C ILE A 11 0.95 -11.78 -10.86
N ASP A 12 0.75 -13.09 -10.95
CA ASP A 12 -0.13 -13.70 -11.94
C ASP A 12 -1.61 -13.29 -11.73
N SER A 13 -2.00 -12.97 -10.50
CA SER A 13 -3.35 -12.51 -10.23
C SER A 13 -3.59 -11.07 -10.71
N GLY A 14 -2.54 -10.32 -11.00
CA GLY A 14 -2.63 -8.96 -11.54
C GLY A 14 -2.88 -7.89 -10.49
N GLU A 15 -2.87 -6.65 -10.95
CA GLU A 15 -3.22 -5.51 -10.09
C GLU A 15 -4.67 -5.60 -9.66
N GLY A 16 -4.98 -5.08 -8.48
CA GLY A 16 -6.31 -5.07 -7.94
C GLY A 16 -6.40 -4.26 -6.66
N TYR A 17 -7.39 -4.60 -5.86
CA TYR A 17 -7.66 -3.88 -4.62
C TYR A 17 -6.51 -3.96 -3.62
N ASN A 18 -5.76 -5.06 -3.62
CA ASN A 18 -4.69 -5.34 -2.65
C ASN A 18 -3.28 -5.35 -3.26
N VAL A 19 -3.13 -5.08 -4.54
CA VAL A 19 -1.83 -5.19 -5.22
C VAL A 19 -1.67 -4.09 -6.25
N GLU A 20 -0.51 -3.43 -6.20
CA GLU A 20 -0.12 -2.40 -7.15
C GLU A 20 1.24 -2.74 -7.73
N PHE A 21 1.39 -2.66 -9.07
CA PHE A 21 2.66 -2.88 -9.74
C PHE A 21 3.32 -1.54 -10.09
N LYS A 22 4.62 -1.45 -9.90
CA LYS A 22 5.43 -0.31 -10.31
C LYS A 22 6.68 -0.83 -11.01
N VAL A 23 7.02 -0.28 -12.16
CA VAL A 23 8.27 -0.62 -12.84
C VAL A 23 9.47 -0.13 -12.02
N ARG A 24 9.31 1.03 -11.40
CA ARG A 24 10.34 1.67 -10.58
C ARG A 24 9.68 2.60 -9.56
N VAL A 25 10.46 3.04 -8.60
CA VAL A 25 10.00 4.07 -7.65
C VAL A 25 9.75 5.36 -8.43
N PRO A 26 8.57 5.98 -8.29
CA PRO A 26 8.29 7.26 -8.95
C PRO A 26 9.31 8.33 -8.54
N SER A 27 9.62 9.24 -9.44
CA SER A 27 10.54 10.34 -9.15
C SER A 27 10.05 11.19 -7.97
N LYS A 28 8.73 11.32 -7.84
CA LYS A 28 8.10 11.92 -6.65
C LYS A 28 7.66 10.77 -5.74
N VAL A 29 8.44 10.50 -4.71
CA VAL A 29 8.17 9.41 -3.76
C VAL A 29 6.79 9.53 -3.12
N ARG A 30 6.28 10.75 -2.96
CA ARG A 30 4.94 10.98 -2.40
C ARG A 30 3.84 10.23 -3.15
N GLU A 31 3.98 10.03 -4.46
CA GLU A 31 2.99 9.29 -5.25
C GLU A 31 2.87 7.85 -4.76
N LEU A 32 3.99 7.26 -4.39
CA LEU A 32 4.01 5.92 -3.80
C LEU A 32 3.35 5.92 -2.42
N THR A 33 3.63 6.95 -1.62
CA THR A 33 3.11 7.06 -0.25
C THR A 33 1.59 7.28 -0.24
N GLU A 34 1.05 7.97 -1.24
CA GLU A 34 -0.39 8.12 -1.41
C GLU A 34 -1.06 6.75 -1.57
N GLU A 35 -0.47 5.86 -2.37
CA GLU A 35 -0.97 4.49 -2.55
C GLU A 35 -0.84 3.67 -1.28
N ILE A 36 0.28 3.80 -0.57
CA ILE A 36 0.49 3.11 0.71
C ILE A 36 -0.56 3.55 1.73
N CYS A 37 -0.82 4.84 1.81
CA CYS A 37 -1.86 5.39 2.69
C CYS A 37 -3.23 4.82 2.34
N ALA A 38 -3.55 4.72 1.05
CA ALA A 38 -4.81 4.16 0.59
C ALA A 38 -4.95 2.69 0.98
N PHE A 39 -3.90 1.89 0.87
CA PHE A 39 -3.92 0.51 1.33
C PHE A 39 -4.16 0.41 2.84
N ALA A 40 -3.53 1.27 3.63
CA ALA A 40 -3.72 1.30 5.08
C ALA A 40 -5.15 1.63 5.46
N ASN A 41 -5.83 2.47 4.70
CA ASN A 41 -7.23 2.82 4.90
C ASN A 41 -8.20 1.76 4.37
N ALA A 42 -7.68 0.73 3.72
CA ALA A 42 -8.45 -0.40 3.21
C ALA A 42 -8.05 -1.67 3.98
N ASP A 43 -7.83 -2.75 3.26
CA ASP A 43 -7.49 -4.05 3.85
C ASP A 43 -6.00 -4.35 3.81
N GLY A 44 -5.17 -3.31 3.61
CA GLY A 44 -3.75 -3.49 3.40
C GLY A 44 -3.45 -3.91 1.97
N GLY A 45 -2.20 -4.25 1.68
CA GLY A 45 -1.82 -4.69 0.36
C GLY A 45 -0.32 -4.67 0.14
N TYR A 46 0.05 -4.90 -1.11
CA TYR A 46 1.44 -4.97 -1.54
C TYR A 46 1.69 -4.01 -2.69
N VAL A 47 2.76 -3.27 -2.61
CA VAL A 47 3.30 -2.56 -3.77
C VAL A 47 4.52 -3.34 -4.24
N LEU A 48 4.50 -3.79 -5.49
CA LEU A 48 5.58 -4.56 -6.08
C LEU A 48 6.36 -3.67 -7.03
N VAL A 49 7.59 -3.34 -6.67
CA VAL A 49 8.48 -2.51 -7.49
C VAL A 49 9.37 -3.41 -8.32
N GLY A 50 9.31 -3.28 -9.61
CA GLY A 50 10.02 -4.12 -10.57
C GLY A 50 9.09 -5.03 -11.36
N VAL A 51 7.80 -4.70 -11.43
CA VAL A 51 6.79 -5.42 -12.22
C VAL A 51 6.06 -4.41 -13.08
N ASP A 52 5.92 -4.70 -14.37
CA ASP A 52 5.19 -3.82 -15.27
C ASP A 52 3.68 -4.11 -15.28
N ASP A 53 2.92 -3.33 -16.02
CA ASP A 53 1.46 -3.43 -16.07
C ASP A 53 0.97 -4.77 -16.63
N ASN A 54 1.83 -5.48 -17.36
CA ASN A 54 1.51 -6.79 -17.94
C ASN A 54 1.92 -7.95 -17.02
N GLY A 55 2.42 -7.66 -15.83
CA GLY A 55 2.89 -8.68 -14.90
C GLY A 55 4.26 -9.23 -15.25
N GLN A 56 5.02 -8.53 -16.08
CA GLN A 56 6.39 -8.93 -16.42
C GLN A 56 7.34 -8.42 -15.35
N VAL A 57 8.18 -9.31 -14.84
CA VAL A 57 9.20 -8.93 -13.88
C VAL A 57 10.30 -8.17 -14.61
N VAL A 58 10.53 -6.94 -14.17
CA VAL A 58 11.60 -6.07 -14.66
C VAL A 58 12.58 -5.92 -13.50
N ASP A 59 13.77 -6.48 -13.65
CA ASP A 59 14.78 -6.47 -12.60
C ASP A 59 14.96 -5.05 -12.04
N THR A 60 14.91 -4.90 -10.73
CA THR A 60 15.07 -3.61 -10.08
C THR A 60 15.89 -3.74 -8.81
N ASN A 61 16.67 -2.71 -8.52
CA ASN A 61 17.44 -2.60 -7.31
C ASN A 61 17.15 -1.25 -6.65
N LEU A 62 16.83 -1.28 -5.36
CA LEU A 62 16.65 -0.06 -4.57
C LEU A 62 17.90 0.18 -3.74
N GLU A 63 18.61 1.25 -4.09
CA GLU A 63 19.76 1.68 -3.32
C GLU A 63 19.32 2.30 -1.99
N ASN A 64 20.27 2.45 -1.05
CA ASN A 64 19.97 2.93 0.29
C ASN A 64 19.26 4.26 0.32
N ASP A 65 19.61 5.20 -0.57
CA ASP A 65 18.97 6.51 -0.64
C ASP A 65 17.49 6.41 -1.03
N LYS A 66 17.16 5.51 -1.97
CA LYS A 66 15.77 5.26 -2.38
C LYS A 66 14.97 4.63 -1.26
N ARG A 67 15.53 3.63 -0.59
CA ARG A 67 14.86 2.98 0.55
C ARG A 67 14.63 3.96 1.69
N SER A 68 15.61 4.79 1.98
CA SER A 68 15.48 5.83 3.01
C SER A 68 14.42 6.86 2.64
N ALA A 69 14.34 7.24 1.36
CA ALA A 69 13.33 8.18 0.89
C ALA A 69 11.92 7.60 1.05
N ILE A 70 11.74 6.32 0.71
CA ILE A 70 10.45 5.62 0.89
C ILE A 70 10.07 5.59 2.36
N GLN A 71 10.96 5.15 3.23
CA GLN A 71 10.72 5.05 4.65
C GLN A 71 10.46 6.41 5.29
N GLY A 72 11.21 7.43 4.88
CA GLY A 72 11.00 8.80 5.33
C GLY A 72 9.62 9.32 4.95
N SER A 73 9.17 9.04 3.73
CA SER A 73 7.86 9.46 3.27
C SER A 73 6.73 8.72 4.01
N ILE A 74 6.91 7.42 4.27
CA ILE A 74 5.94 6.64 5.06
C ILE A 74 5.80 7.20 6.47
N SER A 75 6.89 7.69 7.06
CA SER A 75 6.86 8.27 8.40
C SER A 75 6.02 9.54 8.50
N GLU A 76 5.68 10.15 7.36
CA GLU A 76 4.80 11.32 7.32
C GLU A 76 3.31 10.94 7.35
N ILE A 77 2.99 9.66 7.27
CA ILE A 77 1.60 9.19 7.42
C ILE A 77 1.22 9.25 8.90
N SER A 78 0.05 9.79 9.18
CA SER A 78 -0.48 9.90 10.55
C SER A 78 -1.84 9.19 10.63
N PRO A 79 -2.10 8.37 11.66
CA PRO A 79 -1.17 7.94 12.70
C PRO A 79 -0.04 7.07 12.15
N THR A 80 0.92 6.72 12.99
CA THR A 80 2.10 5.96 12.57
C THR A 80 1.71 4.63 11.91
N LEU A 81 2.29 4.38 10.75
CA LEU A 81 2.06 3.17 9.98
C LEU A 81 3.39 2.42 9.80
N HIS A 82 3.40 1.14 10.18
CA HIS A 82 4.58 0.29 10.05
C HIS A 82 4.46 -0.61 8.83
N CYS A 83 5.18 -0.24 7.77
CA CYS A 83 5.28 -1.06 6.56
C CYS A 83 6.60 -1.82 6.55
N GLU A 84 6.61 -2.98 5.91
CA GLU A 84 7.84 -3.72 5.67
C GLU A 84 8.31 -3.50 4.24
N LEU A 85 9.61 -3.28 4.08
CA LEU A 85 10.24 -3.08 2.77
C LEU A 85 11.34 -4.13 2.64
N TYR A 86 11.20 -5.02 1.65
CA TYR A 86 12.15 -6.11 1.45
C TYR A 86 12.21 -6.50 -0.03
N SER A 87 13.29 -7.22 -0.39
CA SER A 87 13.47 -7.72 -1.75
C SER A 87 13.10 -9.20 -1.84
N VAL A 88 12.67 -9.61 -3.02
CA VAL A 88 12.40 -11.01 -3.34
C VAL A 88 13.05 -11.32 -4.69
N ASN A 89 13.76 -12.45 -4.76
CA ASN A 89 14.40 -12.91 -5.99
C ASN A 89 13.42 -13.79 -6.78
N ILE A 90 13.31 -13.54 -8.07
CA ILE A 90 12.54 -14.36 -9.01
C ILE A 90 13.49 -14.74 -10.13
N GLY A 91 14.03 -15.97 -10.06
CA GLY A 91 15.10 -16.39 -10.96
C GLY A 91 16.34 -15.55 -10.73
N ASP A 92 16.84 -14.93 -11.82
CA ASP A 92 17.99 -14.03 -11.78
C ASP A 92 17.61 -12.55 -11.56
N LYS A 93 16.32 -12.29 -11.36
CA LYS A 93 15.81 -10.92 -11.20
C LYS A 93 15.38 -10.68 -9.76
N THR A 94 15.41 -9.42 -9.35
CA THR A 94 15.01 -9.00 -8.02
C THR A 94 13.89 -7.98 -8.14
N ILE A 95 12.86 -8.12 -7.30
CA ILE A 95 11.85 -7.09 -7.12
C ILE A 95 11.85 -6.66 -5.65
N TRP A 96 11.27 -5.49 -5.39
CA TRP A 96 11.11 -4.98 -4.05
C TRP A 96 9.63 -4.94 -3.68
N VAL A 97 9.35 -5.29 -2.45
CA VAL A 97 7.99 -5.38 -1.93
C VAL A 97 7.82 -4.35 -0.82
N ILE A 98 6.74 -3.59 -0.89
CA ILE A 98 6.28 -2.79 0.23
C ILE A 98 5.02 -3.47 0.74
N ASP A 99 5.13 -4.04 1.93
CA ASP A 99 4.05 -4.79 2.57
C ASP A 99 3.32 -3.82 3.50
N VAL A 100 2.09 -3.48 3.15
CA VAL A 100 1.29 -2.48 3.87
C VAL A 100 0.21 -3.19 4.68
N PRO A 101 0.21 -3.03 6.00
CA PRO A 101 -0.84 -3.63 6.81
C PRO A 101 -2.17 -2.90 6.64
N SER A 102 -3.27 -3.60 6.91
CA SER A 102 -4.55 -2.92 7.14
C SER A 102 -4.41 -2.13 8.43
N GLY A 103 -4.60 -0.83 8.35
CA GLY A 103 -4.40 0.04 9.51
C GLY A 103 -5.45 -0.17 10.57
N LYS A 104 -5.03 -0.20 11.84
CA LYS A 104 -5.93 -0.39 12.99
C LYS A 104 -6.57 0.92 13.44
N ASP A 105 -5.94 2.04 13.15
CA ASP A 105 -6.32 3.36 13.66
C ASP A 105 -6.80 4.28 12.53
N LYS A 106 -7.64 3.74 11.63
CA LYS A 106 -8.21 4.54 10.52
C LYS A 106 -9.02 5.72 11.08
N PRO A 107 -8.98 6.88 10.42
CA PRO A 107 -8.34 7.14 9.12
C PRO A 107 -6.85 7.42 9.20
N TYR A 108 -6.12 7.03 8.18
CA TYR A 108 -4.73 7.43 7.97
C TYR A 108 -4.70 8.61 7.01
N ILE A 109 -3.87 9.59 7.33
CA ILE A 109 -3.79 10.84 6.58
C ILE A 109 -2.35 11.01 6.10
N PHE A 110 -2.20 11.41 4.86
CA PHE A 110 -0.91 11.78 4.29
C PHE A 110 -1.03 13.13 3.60
N SER A 111 -0.13 14.05 3.96
CA SER A 111 -0.11 15.39 3.37
C SER A 111 -1.48 16.09 3.42
N GLY A 112 -2.16 15.96 4.57
CA GLY A 112 -3.45 16.61 4.81
C GLY A 112 -4.65 15.96 4.14
N SER A 113 -4.48 14.77 3.54
CA SER A 113 -5.56 14.12 2.78
C SER A 113 -5.73 12.66 3.18
N ILE A 114 -6.95 12.17 2.99
CA ILE A 114 -7.28 10.76 3.19
C ILE A 114 -7.31 10.10 1.82
N TYR A 115 -6.44 9.12 1.60
CA TYR A 115 -6.40 8.34 0.36
C TYR A 115 -7.06 7.00 0.61
N VAL A 116 -7.86 6.54 -0.35
CA VAL A 116 -8.59 5.27 -0.26
C VAL A 116 -8.41 4.46 -1.53
N ARG A 117 -8.52 3.14 -1.42
CA ARG A 117 -8.52 2.23 -2.58
C ARG A 117 -9.92 2.11 -3.14
N GLU A 118 -10.04 2.22 -4.44
CA GLU A 118 -11.28 2.00 -5.16
C GLU A 118 -10.95 1.10 -6.35
N GLY A 119 -11.25 -0.20 -6.19
CA GLY A 119 -10.78 -1.21 -7.14
C GLY A 119 -9.26 -1.24 -7.15
N ALA A 120 -8.65 -1.11 -8.32
CA ALA A 120 -7.21 -1.09 -8.53
C ALA A 120 -6.61 0.33 -8.48
N ASN A 121 -7.37 1.31 -8.03
CA ASN A 121 -6.94 2.72 -8.01
C ASN A 121 -6.91 3.28 -6.61
N SER A 122 -6.03 4.24 -6.38
CA SER A 122 -5.97 5.01 -5.15
C SER A 122 -6.50 6.43 -5.43
N GLN A 123 -7.39 6.89 -4.58
CA GLN A 123 -8.06 8.18 -4.75
C GLN A 123 -8.07 8.96 -3.46
N LYS A 124 -8.00 10.28 -3.58
CA LYS A 124 -8.19 11.20 -2.47
C LYS A 124 -9.69 11.37 -2.23
N LEU A 125 -10.12 11.35 -0.97
CA LEU A 125 -11.48 11.72 -0.63
C LEU A 125 -11.65 13.22 -0.90
N ARG A 126 -12.69 13.57 -1.66
CA ARG A 126 -12.91 14.95 -2.13
C ARG A 126 -14.23 15.55 -1.69
N THR A 127 -15.28 14.74 -1.55
CA THR A 127 -16.61 15.24 -1.24
C THR A 127 -16.99 14.92 0.20
N ALA A 128 -17.92 15.71 0.74
CA ALA A 128 -18.46 15.45 2.08
C ALA A 128 -19.16 14.09 2.15
N GLU A 129 -19.77 13.67 1.06
CA GLU A 129 -20.46 12.37 0.98
C GLU A 129 -19.46 11.21 1.06
N GLU A 130 -18.35 11.31 0.30
CA GLU A 130 -17.30 10.31 0.35
C GLU A 130 -16.69 10.21 1.74
N MET A 131 -16.44 11.35 2.38
CA MET A 131 -15.89 11.40 3.72
C MET A 131 -16.86 10.79 4.75
N ARG A 132 -18.14 11.10 4.67
CA ARG A 132 -19.15 10.51 5.55
C ARG A 132 -19.22 9.00 5.40
N SER A 133 -19.24 8.52 4.16
CA SER A 133 -19.26 7.08 3.88
C SER A 133 -18.04 6.38 4.48
N PHE A 134 -16.88 6.98 4.28
CA PHE A 134 -15.64 6.42 4.82
C PHE A 134 -15.67 6.37 6.35
N PHE A 135 -16.06 7.45 7.01
CA PHE A 135 -16.13 7.50 8.48
C PHE A 135 -17.20 6.56 9.04
N GLN A 136 -18.30 6.36 8.33
CA GLN A 136 -19.32 5.40 8.71
C GLN A 136 -18.78 3.98 8.70
N GLU A 137 -18.01 3.62 7.68
CA GLU A 137 -17.37 2.31 7.61
C GLU A 137 -16.35 2.13 8.74
N CYS A 138 -15.57 3.15 9.06
CA CYS A 138 -14.65 3.11 10.19
C CYS A 138 -15.38 2.90 11.51
N ASN A 139 -16.47 3.60 11.74
CA ASN A 139 -17.28 3.49 12.96
C ASN A 139 -17.92 2.11 13.08
N LYS A 140 -18.36 1.53 11.97
CA LYS A 140 -18.89 0.17 11.93
C LYS A 140 -17.87 -0.83 12.45
N ILE A 141 -16.63 -0.73 11.97
CA ILE A 141 -15.54 -1.62 12.37
C ILE A 141 -15.29 -1.49 13.88
N PHE A 142 -15.20 -0.27 14.39
CA PHE A 142 -15.01 -0.02 15.83
C PHE A 142 -16.17 -0.57 16.66
N PHE A 143 -17.39 -0.39 16.21
CA PHE A 143 -18.58 -0.88 16.89
C PHE A 143 -18.57 -2.40 16.98
N GLU A 144 -18.23 -3.09 15.89
CA GLU A 144 -18.17 -4.56 15.87
C GLU A 144 -17.07 -5.08 16.79
N ILE A 145 -15.91 -4.45 16.80
CA ILE A 145 -14.80 -4.80 17.70
C ILE A 145 -15.24 -4.61 19.16
N GLY A 146 -15.90 -3.50 19.49
CA GLY A 146 -16.42 -3.23 20.81
C GLY A 146 -17.41 -4.30 21.27
N ARG A 147 -18.27 -4.76 20.39
CA ARG A 147 -19.22 -5.84 20.68
C ARG A 147 -18.54 -7.16 20.99
N ALA A 148 -17.45 -7.45 20.33
CA ALA A 148 -16.71 -8.71 20.52
C ALA A 148 -16.06 -8.80 21.90
N HIS A 149 -15.90 -7.69 22.60
CA HIS A 149 -15.27 -7.62 23.92
C HIS A 149 -16.26 -7.56 25.10
N VAL A 150 -17.54 -7.59 24.82
CA VAL A 150 -18.58 -7.50 25.85
C VAL A 150 -19.00 -8.87 26.39
#